data_31190562cddcc6de08ab07b36c8a6012
#
_entry.id   31190562cddcc6de08ab07b36c8a6012
#
_cell.length_a   1.000
_cell.length_b   1.000
_cell.length_c   1.000
_cell.angle_alpha   90.00
_cell.angle_beta   90.00
_cell.angle_gamma   90.00
#
_symmetry.space_group_name_H-M   'P 1'
#
loop_
_entity.id
_entity.type
_entity.pdbx_description
1 polymer ?
#
loop_
_entity_poly.entity_id
_entity_poly.type
_entity_poly.pdbx_seq_one_letter_code
_entity_poly.pdbx_strand_id
1 'polypeptide(L)'
;MITGELKWYTVASRLEQAIYAELTVAPDRHGVVPGAIAWDACDCGLLAASVGQIYPTEQFPNPALARVGNGCDAPWEAAEIIMQVVRCTPTHDDQGNPPTTAALDTSAREILTDAHQMMRAVSTTLCQMNRDREISDFVMRANTPQGPSGVCGGNELRAVVSLPRN
;
A
#
# COMPACT_ATOMS: atom_id res chain seq x y z
N MET A 1 6.35 20.32 5.54
CA MET A 1 6.07 19.16 6.40
C MET A 1 4.58 18.92 6.45
N ILE A 2 4.14 17.68 6.29
CA ILE A 2 2.74 17.30 6.36
C ILE A 2 2.30 17.29 7.83
N THR A 3 1.25 18.05 8.15
CA THR A 3 0.73 18.24 9.51
C THR A 3 -0.80 18.25 9.50
N GLY A 4 -1.41 18.30 10.67
CA GLY A 4 -2.85 18.38 10.85
C GLY A 4 -3.56 17.03 10.97
N GLU A 5 -4.87 17.07 11.16
CA GLU A 5 -5.70 15.90 11.45
C GLU A 5 -5.73 14.87 10.31
N LEU A 6 -5.59 15.32 9.06
CA LEU A 6 -5.60 14.46 7.86
C LEU A 6 -4.21 14.10 7.36
N LYS A 7 -3.15 14.27 8.16
CA LYS A 7 -1.77 14.04 7.73
C LYS A 7 -1.56 12.63 7.14
N TRP A 8 -2.12 11.60 7.74
CA TRP A 8 -1.99 10.22 7.27
C TRP A 8 -2.80 9.93 6.01
N TYR A 9 -3.99 10.55 5.90
CA TYR A 9 -4.75 10.51 4.65
C TYR A 9 -3.95 11.14 3.50
N THR A 10 -3.30 12.28 3.76
CA THR A 10 -2.48 12.97 2.75
C THR A 10 -1.32 12.10 2.27
N VAL A 11 -0.62 11.41 3.19
CA VAL A 11 0.46 10.47 2.83
C VAL A 11 -0.11 9.32 2.00
N ALA A 12 -1.18 8.67 2.45
CA ALA A 12 -1.79 7.54 1.75
C ALA A 12 -2.27 7.93 0.34
N SER A 13 -2.93 9.09 0.22
CA SER A 13 -3.42 9.61 -1.07
C SER A 13 -2.30 9.93 -2.05
N ARG A 14 -1.19 10.49 -1.59
CA ARG A 14 -0.03 10.77 -2.46
C ARG A 14 0.61 9.49 -2.98
N LEU A 15 0.73 8.47 -2.16
CA LEU A 15 1.27 7.18 -2.57
C LEU A 15 0.33 6.46 -3.54
N GLU A 16 -0.97 6.50 -3.26
CA GLU A 16 -1.99 5.94 -4.15
C GLU A 16 -1.94 6.60 -5.53
N GLN A 17 -1.94 7.94 -5.60
CA GLN A 17 -1.88 8.69 -6.85
C GLN A 17 -0.58 8.43 -7.62
N ALA A 18 0.54 8.29 -6.93
CA ALA A 18 1.82 7.95 -7.55
C ALA A 18 1.80 6.56 -8.19
N ILE A 19 1.21 5.57 -7.51
CA ILE A 19 1.04 4.24 -8.07
C ILE A 19 0.11 4.29 -9.28
N TYR A 20 -1.04 4.96 -9.16
CA TYR A 20 -2.01 5.10 -10.25
C TYR A 20 -1.38 5.66 -11.53
N ALA A 21 -0.57 6.70 -11.38
CA ALA A 21 0.12 7.34 -12.51
C ALA A 21 1.22 6.45 -13.15
N GLU A 22 1.78 5.51 -12.40
CA GLU A 22 2.88 4.64 -12.83
C GLU A 22 2.38 3.34 -13.47
N LEU A 23 1.18 2.87 -13.12
CA LEU A 23 0.63 1.63 -13.65
C LEU A 23 0.37 1.72 -15.15
N THR A 24 0.90 0.76 -15.93
CA THR A 24 0.64 0.66 -17.38
C THR A 24 -0.84 0.47 -17.67
N VAL A 25 -1.53 -0.30 -16.85
CA VAL A 25 -2.97 -0.50 -16.88
C VAL A 25 -3.53 -0.10 -15.53
N ALA A 26 -3.94 1.17 -15.42
CA ALA A 26 -4.53 1.65 -14.19
C ALA A 26 -5.96 1.08 -14.02
N PRO A 27 -6.35 0.62 -12.82
CA PRO A 27 -7.73 0.20 -12.57
C PRO A 27 -8.68 1.39 -12.55
N ASP A 28 -9.92 1.20 -13.00
CA ASP A 28 -10.96 2.25 -13.00
C ASP A 28 -11.33 2.70 -11.58
N ARG A 29 -11.22 1.80 -10.62
CA ARG A 29 -11.51 2.06 -9.21
C ARG A 29 -10.20 2.25 -8.46
N HIS A 30 -10.05 3.42 -7.84
CA HIS A 30 -8.86 3.71 -7.04
C HIS A 30 -9.17 4.71 -5.92
N GLY A 31 -8.37 4.70 -4.86
CA GLY A 31 -8.48 5.68 -3.78
C GLY A 31 -7.98 5.20 -2.43
N VAL A 32 -8.10 6.09 -1.44
CA VAL A 32 -7.83 5.77 -0.04
C VAL A 32 -9.07 5.14 0.58
N VAL A 33 -8.89 3.99 1.21
CA VAL A 33 -9.96 3.21 1.82
C VAL A 33 -9.78 3.12 3.35
N PRO A 34 -10.86 2.92 4.12
CA PRO A 34 -10.79 3.01 5.59
C PRO A 34 -10.10 1.81 6.27
N GLY A 35 -9.66 0.81 5.54
CA GLY A 35 -9.03 -0.39 6.10
C GLY A 35 -8.79 -1.47 5.05
N ALA A 36 -8.67 -2.71 5.47
CA ALA A 36 -8.45 -3.83 4.58
C ALA A 36 -9.61 -4.00 3.58
N ILE A 37 -9.28 -4.31 2.34
CA ILE A 37 -10.26 -4.59 1.28
C ILE A 37 -10.61 -6.08 1.26
N ALA A 38 -11.84 -6.40 0.83
CA ALA A 38 -12.25 -7.78 0.56
C ALA A 38 -11.72 -8.18 -0.83
N TRP A 39 -10.85 -9.17 -0.88
CA TRP A 39 -10.23 -9.64 -2.13
C TRP A 39 -11.19 -10.47 -3.01
N ASP A 40 -12.21 -11.07 -2.42
CA ASP A 40 -13.23 -11.88 -3.08
C ASP A 40 -14.31 -11.06 -3.81
N ALA A 41 -14.33 -9.73 -3.61
CA ALA A 41 -15.29 -8.81 -4.20
C ALA A 41 -14.61 -7.71 -5.04
N CYS A 42 -13.58 -8.06 -5.80
CA CYS A 42 -12.72 -7.08 -6.48
C CYS A 42 -13.30 -6.41 -7.71
N ASP A 43 -14.45 -6.85 -8.25
CA ASP A 43 -15.01 -6.32 -9.51
C ASP A 43 -13.96 -6.00 -10.59
N CYS A 44 -12.97 -6.88 -10.71
CA CYS A 44 -11.94 -6.85 -11.74
C CYS A 44 -11.06 -5.59 -11.80
N GLY A 45 -10.75 -5.01 -10.68
CA GLY A 45 -9.71 -4.02 -10.61
C GLY A 45 -9.92 -2.97 -9.54
N LEU A 46 -8.92 -2.84 -8.68
CA LEU A 46 -8.90 -1.84 -7.62
C LEU A 46 -7.45 -1.49 -7.26
N LEU A 47 -7.15 -0.20 -7.18
CA LEU A 47 -5.99 0.30 -6.45
C LEU A 47 -6.49 0.92 -5.15
N ALA A 48 -6.07 0.39 -4.02
CA ALA A 48 -6.44 0.90 -2.71
C ALA A 48 -5.20 1.25 -1.88
N ALA A 49 -5.24 2.38 -1.20
CA ALA A 49 -4.32 2.70 -0.11
C ALA A 49 -5.08 2.81 1.20
N SER A 50 -4.52 2.30 2.27
CA SER A 50 -5.10 2.38 3.61
C SER A 50 -4.04 2.63 4.66
N VAL A 51 -4.46 3.13 5.81
CA VAL A 51 -3.61 3.25 7.00
C VAL A 51 -3.86 2.06 7.88
N GLY A 52 -2.85 1.19 8.03
CA GLY A 52 -2.96 -0.04 8.82
C GLY A 52 -2.82 0.21 10.31
N GLN A 53 -1.76 0.91 10.70
CA GLN A 53 -1.46 1.21 12.10
C GLN A 53 -0.92 2.62 12.22
N ILE A 54 -1.25 3.30 13.33
CA ILE A 54 -0.64 4.58 13.73
C ILE A 54 -0.11 4.39 15.15
N TYR A 55 1.14 4.75 15.38
CA TYR A 55 1.77 4.54 16.67
C TYR A 55 2.85 5.58 16.98
N PRO A 56 3.10 5.89 18.27
CA PRO A 56 4.22 6.72 18.68
C PRO A 56 5.55 5.97 18.47
N THR A 57 6.61 6.69 18.09
CA THR A 57 7.94 6.13 17.93
C THR A 57 9.02 7.05 18.50
N GLU A 58 10.00 6.46 19.18
CA GLU A 58 11.25 7.11 19.62
C GLU A 58 12.43 6.65 18.77
N GLN A 59 12.37 5.41 18.30
CA GLN A 59 13.39 4.78 17.45
C GLN A 59 12.71 4.17 16.23
N PHE A 60 12.43 5.01 15.26
CA PHE A 60 11.80 4.60 14.01
C PHE A 60 12.54 3.41 13.36
N PRO A 61 11.87 2.40 12.82
CA PRO A 61 10.40 2.28 12.66
C PRO A 61 9.69 1.55 13.83
N ASN A 62 10.33 1.37 14.97
CA ASN A 62 9.77 0.59 16.06
C ASN A 62 8.75 1.40 16.87
N PRO A 63 7.63 0.78 17.31
CA PRO A 63 6.71 1.41 18.23
C PRO A 63 7.41 1.76 19.56
N ALA A 64 7.16 2.95 20.08
CA ALA A 64 7.58 3.30 21.42
C ALA A 64 6.77 2.50 22.43
N LEU A 65 7.44 1.94 23.45
CA LEU A 65 6.75 1.31 24.56
C LEU A 65 5.97 2.38 25.34
N ALA A 66 4.73 2.08 25.67
CA ALA A 66 3.93 2.95 26.53
C ALA A 66 4.64 3.14 27.88
N ARG A 67 5.16 4.34 28.13
CA ARG A 67 5.75 4.69 29.42
C ARG A 67 4.66 5.19 30.34
N VAL A 68 4.43 4.47 31.41
CA VAL A 68 3.64 4.93 32.54
C VAL A 68 4.56 5.78 33.43
N GLY A 69 4.54 7.10 33.28
CA GLY A 69 5.39 8.01 34.05
C GLY A 69 5.45 9.44 33.48
N ASN A 70 6.25 10.30 34.11
CA ASN A 70 6.30 11.76 33.88
C ASN A 70 6.85 12.25 32.52
N GLY A 71 6.98 11.41 31.52
CA GLY A 71 7.43 11.80 30.18
C GLY A 71 6.42 11.32 29.15
N CYS A 72 5.50 12.18 28.80
CA CYS A 72 4.27 11.72 28.21
C CYS A 72 4.32 11.43 26.72
N ASP A 73 5.31 11.95 25.95
CA ASP A 73 5.17 11.90 24.51
C ASP A 73 6.45 11.51 23.77
N ALA A 74 6.35 10.48 22.94
CA ALA A 74 7.31 10.26 21.89
C ALA A 74 7.26 11.46 20.91
N PRO A 75 8.41 11.97 20.44
CA PRO A 75 8.46 13.17 19.59
C PRO A 75 7.91 12.92 18.18
N TRP A 76 7.81 11.66 17.79
CA TRP A 76 7.42 11.23 16.46
C TRP A 76 6.21 10.32 16.50
N GLU A 77 5.45 10.34 15.41
CA GLU A 77 4.39 9.40 15.14
C GLU A 77 4.70 8.70 13.82
N ALA A 78 4.49 7.41 13.77
CA ALA A 78 4.66 6.60 12.58
C ALA A 78 3.35 5.94 12.19
N ALA A 79 3.16 5.70 10.90
CA ALA A 79 2.06 4.90 10.40
C ALA A 79 2.51 3.91 9.34
N GLU A 80 1.91 2.74 9.35
CA GLU A 80 2.01 1.77 8.27
C GLU A 80 0.96 2.11 7.21
N ILE A 81 1.43 2.35 5.98
CA ILE A 81 0.58 2.55 4.81
C ILE A 81 0.59 1.26 4.01
N ILE A 82 -0.60 0.74 3.71
CA ILE A 82 -0.81 -0.48 2.95
C ILE A 82 -1.39 -0.09 1.60
N MET A 83 -0.72 -0.51 0.53
CA MET A 83 -1.11 -0.23 -0.85
C MET A 83 -1.35 -1.55 -1.56
N GLN A 84 -2.50 -1.69 -2.20
CA GLN A 84 -2.93 -2.94 -2.84
C GLN A 84 -3.41 -2.67 -4.25
N VAL A 85 -2.87 -3.41 -5.22
CA VAL A 85 -3.39 -3.48 -6.58
C VAL A 85 -4.00 -4.85 -6.77
N VAL A 86 -5.28 -4.88 -7.10
CA VAL A 86 -6.08 -6.09 -7.27
C VAL A 86 -6.50 -6.22 -8.71
N ARG A 87 -6.36 -7.43 -9.27
CA ARG A 87 -6.70 -7.79 -10.63
C ARG A 87 -7.63 -9.00 -10.66
N CYS A 88 -8.38 -9.16 -11.73
CA CYS A 88 -9.02 -10.43 -12.03
C CYS A 88 -7.97 -11.45 -12.43
N THR A 89 -8.07 -12.64 -11.84
CA THR A 89 -7.22 -13.78 -12.20
C THR A 89 -8.03 -14.85 -12.94
N PRO A 90 -7.40 -15.59 -13.85
CA PRO A 90 -8.06 -16.69 -14.52
C PRO A 90 -8.53 -17.74 -13.51
N THR A 91 -9.80 -18.16 -13.66
CA THR A 91 -10.44 -19.20 -12.84
C THR A 91 -10.98 -20.30 -13.75
N HIS A 92 -11.63 -21.31 -13.14
CA HIS A 92 -12.35 -22.33 -13.88
C HIS A 92 -13.48 -21.69 -14.72
N ASP A 93 -13.69 -22.26 -15.90
CA ASP A 93 -14.81 -21.87 -16.75
C ASP A 93 -16.17 -22.42 -16.19
N ASP A 94 -17.27 -22.06 -16.86
CA ASP A 94 -18.62 -22.51 -16.47
C ASP A 94 -18.80 -24.03 -16.53
N GLN A 95 -17.90 -24.75 -17.19
CA GLN A 95 -17.90 -26.21 -17.30
C GLN A 95 -16.97 -26.86 -16.27
N GLY A 96 -16.28 -26.07 -15.45
CA GLY A 96 -15.35 -26.53 -14.43
C GLY A 96 -13.95 -26.86 -14.96
N ASN A 97 -13.62 -26.49 -16.20
CA ASN A 97 -12.27 -26.71 -16.72
C ASN A 97 -11.29 -25.71 -16.10
N PRO A 98 -10.06 -26.12 -15.75
CA PRO A 98 -9.05 -25.24 -15.21
C PRO A 98 -8.57 -24.22 -16.26
N PRO A 99 -8.09 -23.04 -15.84
CA PRO A 99 -7.50 -22.08 -16.76
C PRO A 99 -6.29 -22.66 -17.48
N THR A 100 -6.05 -22.21 -18.71
CA THR A 100 -4.87 -22.60 -19.47
C THR A 100 -3.59 -22.04 -18.85
N THR A 101 -2.47 -22.74 -19.05
CA THR A 101 -1.15 -22.24 -18.61
C THR A 101 -0.78 -20.91 -19.25
N ALA A 102 -1.23 -20.66 -20.49
CA ALA A 102 -1.00 -19.38 -21.16
C ALA A 102 -1.78 -18.24 -20.50
N ALA A 103 -3.02 -18.48 -20.06
CA ALA A 103 -3.79 -17.48 -19.31
C ALA A 103 -3.16 -17.19 -17.95
N LEU A 104 -2.68 -18.22 -17.25
CA LEU A 104 -1.97 -18.06 -15.98
C LEU A 104 -0.65 -17.28 -16.15
N ASP A 105 0.14 -17.58 -17.20
CA ASP A 105 1.37 -16.85 -17.50
C ASP A 105 1.10 -15.37 -17.80
N THR A 106 0.06 -15.07 -18.56
CA THR A 106 -0.35 -13.68 -18.83
C THR A 106 -0.70 -12.93 -17.56
N SER A 107 -1.52 -13.52 -16.69
CA SER A 107 -1.89 -12.93 -15.40
C SER A 107 -0.68 -12.76 -14.48
N ALA A 108 0.23 -13.72 -14.44
CA ALA A 108 1.46 -13.63 -13.66
C ALA A 108 2.35 -12.46 -14.13
N ARG A 109 2.49 -12.27 -15.44
CA ARG A 109 3.24 -11.12 -16.00
C ARG A 109 2.62 -9.79 -15.60
N GLU A 110 1.30 -9.67 -15.67
CA GLU A 110 0.58 -8.45 -15.26
C GLU A 110 0.84 -8.15 -13.78
N ILE A 111 0.63 -9.12 -12.89
CA ILE A 111 0.83 -8.96 -11.44
C ILE A 111 2.28 -8.59 -11.11
N LEU A 112 3.27 -9.24 -11.74
CA LEU A 112 4.67 -8.93 -11.50
C LEU A 112 5.09 -7.57 -12.08
N THR A 113 4.49 -7.13 -13.17
CA THR A 113 4.68 -5.78 -13.72
C THR A 113 4.14 -4.74 -12.77
N ASP A 114 2.92 -4.93 -12.27
CA ASP A 114 2.31 -4.06 -11.25
C ASP A 114 3.20 -3.99 -10.00
N ALA A 115 3.71 -5.11 -9.51
CA ALA A 115 4.60 -5.15 -8.35
C ALA A 115 5.83 -4.27 -8.54
N HIS A 116 6.47 -4.35 -9.71
CA HIS A 116 7.63 -3.53 -10.03
C HIS A 116 7.28 -2.04 -10.12
N GLN A 117 6.17 -1.71 -10.77
CA GLN A 117 5.69 -0.34 -10.91
C GLN A 117 5.30 0.28 -9.56
N MET A 118 4.60 -0.47 -8.70
CA MET A 118 4.30 -0.06 -7.32
C MET A 118 5.56 0.27 -6.53
N MET A 119 6.56 -0.64 -6.55
CA MET A 119 7.82 -0.43 -5.84
C MET A 119 8.53 0.84 -6.31
N ARG A 120 8.60 1.06 -7.62
CA ARG A 120 9.24 2.24 -8.21
C ARG A 120 8.51 3.52 -7.84
N ALA A 121 7.18 3.57 -8.00
CA ALA A 121 6.35 4.72 -7.68
C ALA A 121 6.49 5.13 -6.21
N VAL A 122 6.32 4.19 -5.30
CA VAL A 122 6.38 4.44 -3.85
C VAL A 122 7.78 4.86 -3.41
N SER A 123 8.83 4.16 -3.87
CA SER A 123 10.20 4.52 -3.56
C SER A 123 10.55 5.93 -4.01
N THR A 124 10.23 6.29 -5.26
CA THR A 124 10.49 7.62 -5.81
C THR A 124 9.75 8.71 -5.04
N THR A 125 8.47 8.47 -4.75
CA THR A 125 7.62 9.44 -4.03
C THR A 125 8.09 9.65 -2.59
N LEU A 126 8.37 8.57 -1.85
CA LEU A 126 8.85 8.67 -0.48
C LEU A 126 10.24 9.33 -0.40
N CYS A 127 11.14 9.00 -1.32
CA CYS A 127 12.44 9.68 -1.42
C CYS A 127 12.28 11.18 -1.68
N GLN A 128 11.33 11.58 -2.53
CA GLN A 128 11.06 12.98 -2.79
C GLN A 128 10.47 13.67 -1.56
N MET A 129 9.43 13.09 -0.95
CA MET A 129 8.80 13.63 0.26
C MET A 129 9.81 13.79 1.42
N ASN A 130 10.75 12.86 1.55
CA ASN A 130 11.80 12.96 2.57
C ASN A 130 12.80 14.09 2.26
N ARG A 131 13.26 14.22 1.01
CA ARG A 131 14.14 15.33 0.59
C ARG A 131 13.50 16.69 0.78
N ASP A 132 12.20 16.79 0.49
CA ASP A 132 11.42 18.03 0.66
C ASP A 132 11.04 18.29 2.13
N ARG A 133 11.45 17.41 3.04
CA ARG A 133 11.14 17.45 4.47
C ARG A 133 9.63 17.45 4.75
N GLU A 134 8.85 16.83 3.88
CA GLU A 134 7.42 16.63 4.09
C GLU A 134 7.17 15.50 5.09
N ILE A 135 8.02 14.48 5.07
CA ILE A 135 8.08 13.40 6.04
C ILE A 135 9.45 13.38 6.73
N SER A 136 9.54 12.74 7.89
CA SER A 136 10.79 12.68 8.66
C SER A 136 11.67 11.52 8.24
N ASP A 137 11.06 10.36 8.03
CA ASP A 137 11.76 9.13 7.63
C ASP A 137 10.75 8.13 7.05
N PHE A 138 11.25 7.08 6.37
CA PHE A 138 10.42 6.00 5.86
C PHE A 138 11.19 4.69 5.74
N VAL A 139 10.46 3.58 5.79
CA VAL A 139 10.96 2.23 5.49
C VAL A 139 9.99 1.55 4.54
N MET A 140 10.48 1.11 3.41
CA MET A 140 9.71 0.24 2.52
C MET A 140 9.83 -1.21 2.95
N ARG A 141 8.73 -1.93 2.91
CA ARG A 141 8.69 -3.37 3.14
C ARG A 141 8.57 -4.13 1.80
N ALA A 142 8.60 -5.45 1.87
CA ALA A 142 8.43 -6.29 0.69
C ALA A 142 7.08 -6.04 0.01
N ASN A 143 7.08 -6.07 -1.32
CA ASN A 143 5.86 -6.22 -2.10
C ASN A 143 5.54 -7.71 -2.17
N THR A 144 4.36 -8.08 -1.74
CA THR A 144 3.94 -9.47 -1.61
C THR A 144 2.80 -9.76 -2.59
N PRO A 145 3.01 -10.64 -3.58
CA PRO A 145 1.90 -11.14 -4.39
C PRO A 145 0.85 -11.83 -3.51
N GLN A 146 -0.40 -11.55 -3.78
CA GLN A 146 -1.56 -12.05 -3.04
C GLN A 146 -2.50 -12.83 -3.95
N GLY A 147 -3.12 -13.84 -3.40
CA GLY A 147 -4.15 -14.60 -4.07
C GLY A 147 -3.65 -15.78 -4.90
N PRO A 148 -4.49 -16.37 -5.75
CA PRO A 148 -5.88 -15.94 -5.97
C PRO A 148 -6.80 -16.20 -4.77
N SER A 149 -7.69 -15.24 -4.50
CA SER A 149 -8.82 -15.37 -3.59
C SER A 149 -10.09 -15.14 -4.40
N GLY A 150 -10.87 -16.19 -4.62
CA GLY A 150 -11.95 -16.16 -5.61
C GLY A 150 -11.39 -15.90 -7.01
N VAL A 151 -11.90 -14.86 -7.66
CA VAL A 151 -11.44 -14.40 -8.99
C VAL A 151 -10.37 -13.30 -8.90
N CYS A 152 -9.87 -12.97 -7.73
CA CYS A 152 -8.98 -11.85 -7.49
C CYS A 152 -7.58 -12.30 -7.11
N GLY A 153 -6.58 -11.63 -7.65
CA GLY A 153 -5.18 -11.70 -7.25
C GLY A 153 -4.54 -10.33 -7.36
N GLY A 154 -3.32 -10.18 -6.94
CA GLY A 154 -2.63 -8.89 -7.05
C GLY A 154 -1.41 -8.76 -6.18
N ASN A 155 -1.15 -7.56 -5.71
CA ASN A 155 0.02 -7.22 -4.91
C ASN A 155 -0.35 -6.39 -3.69
N GLU A 156 0.38 -6.61 -2.62
CA GLU A 156 0.34 -5.76 -1.43
C GLU A 156 1.74 -5.23 -1.14
N LEU A 157 1.89 -3.92 -1.13
CA LEU A 157 3.10 -3.22 -0.72
C LEU A 157 2.83 -2.45 0.56
N ARG A 158 3.73 -2.54 1.51
CA ARG A 158 3.66 -1.78 2.76
C ARG A 158 4.84 -0.82 2.89
N ALA A 159 4.58 0.32 3.45
CA ALA A 159 5.60 1.27 3.85
C ALA A 159 5.27 1.84 5.24
N VAL A 160 6.29 2.06 6.04
CA VAL A 160 6.17 2.77 7.31
C VAL A 160 6.73 4.16 7.11
N VAL A 161 5.97 5.17 7.50
CA VAL A 161 6.34 6.59 7.36
C VAL A 161 6.31 7.26 8.72
N SER A 162 7.27 8.13 8.99
CA SER A 162 7.35 8.90 10.23
C SER A 162 7.08 10.38 9.99
N LEU A 163 6.28 10.96 10.85
CA LEU A 163 5.98 12.39 10.92
C LEU A 163 6.21 12.92 12.34
N PRO A 164 6.51 14.23 12.51
CA PRO A 164 6.50 14.83 13.84
C PRO A 164 5.13 14.69 14.47
N ARG A 165 5.12 14.46 15.76
CA ARG A 165 3.89 14.49 16.56
C ARG A 165 3.59 15.96 16.89
N ASN A 166 2.44 16.45 16.44
CA ASN A 166 1.93 17.78 16.78
C ASN A 166 1.08 17.71 18.02
#